data_2d61c6329590b4c134dd09f8a898a46b
#
_entry.id   2d61c6329590b4c134dd09f8a898a46b
#
_cell.length_a   1.000
_cell.length_b   1.000
_cell.length_c   1.000
_cell.angle_alpha   90.00
_cell.angle_beta   90.00
_cell.angle_gamma   90.00
#
_symmetry.space_group_name_H-M   'P 1'
#
loop_
_entity.id
_entity.type
_entity.pdbx_description
1 polymer ?
#
loop_
_entity_poly.entity_id
_entity_poly.type
_entity_poly.pdbx_seq_one_letter_code
_entity_poly.pdbx_strand_id
1 'polypeptide(L)'
;MQNNSTKLLQDLAAFILAAPKDPSSLKTAAEMVRAERDYRWIGIYKIERGDFVIAAGTGDDPPAYPRFPMCQGLCGAVAESKETLMVGDVRKDPRWLPAFWTTHSEIVVPIICEANGRVIGVIDVESEKRDAFTEDDRDFLEHVAGVMARQLCTAKKNGAVKKKKNAPAH
;
A
#
# COMPACT_ATOMS: atom_id res chain seq x y z
N MET A 1 9.93 -10.79 -19.20
CA MET A 1 9.29 -9.86 -18.21
C MET A 1 9.41 -10.37 -16.77
N GLN A 2 9.19 -11.65 -16.46
CA GLN A 2 9.31 -12.18 -15.06
C GLN A 2 10.66 -11.91 -14.37
N ASN A 3 11.77 -11.91 -15.10
CA ASN A 3 13.11 -11.73 -14.50
C ASN A 3 13.36 -10.30 -13.97
N ASN A 4 12.74 -9.30 -14.58
CA ASN A 4 12.90 -7.89 -14.21
C ASN A 4 12.11 -7.54 -12.94
N SER A 5 10.86 -7.98 -12.86
CA SER A 5 10.00 -7.76 -11.69
C SER A 5 10.54 -8.45 -10.43
N THR A 6 11.13 -9.67 -10.56
CA THR A 6 11.78 -10.37 -9.45
C THR A 6 12.99 -9.58 -8.93
N LYS A 7 13.81 -9.05 -9.83
CA LYS A 7 14.96 -8.22 -9.46
C LYS A 7 14.50 -6.95 -8.75
N LEU A 8 13.49 -6.24 -9.29
CA LEU A 8 12.96 -5.06 -8.64
C LEU A 8 12.46 -5.35 -7.22
N LEU A 9 11.70 -6.44 -7.01
CA LEU A 9 11.21 -6.79 -5.67
C LEU A 9 12.35 -7.03 -4.68
N GLN A 10 13.47 -7.62 -5.13
CA GLN A 10 14.66 -7.78 -4.30
C GLN A 10 15.32 -6.44 -3.99
N ASP A 11 15.51 -5.57 -4.99
CA ASP A 11 16.10 -4.24 -4.84
C ASP A 11 15.21 -3.36 -3.93
N LEU A 12 13.89 -3.41 -4.11
CA LEU A 12 12.91 -2.72 -3.29
C LEU A 12 12.95 -3.20 -1.83
N ALA A 13 13.03 -4.52 -1.60
CA ALA A 13 13.13 -5.08 -0.26
C ALA A 13 14.43 -4.65 0.42
N ALA A 14 15.56 -4.67 -0.29
CA ALA A 14 16.85 -4.21 0.23
C ALA A 14 16.80 -2.71 0.56
N PHE A 15 16.23 -1.89 -0.31
CA PHE A 15 16.04 -0.46 -0.09
C PHE A 15 15.18 -0.21 1.18
N ILE A 16 13.99 -0.83 1.26
CA ILE A 16 13.06 -0.67 2.39
C ILE A 16 13.66 -1.12 3.71
N LEU A 17 14.52 -2.15 3.72
CA LEU A 17 15.20 -2.60 4.93
C LEU A 17 16.26 -1.60 5.43
N ALA A 18 16.93 -0.91 4.52
CA ALA A 18 18.01 0.03 4.84
C ALA A 18 17.50 1.47 5.06
N ALA A 19 16.37 1.82 4.45
CA ALA A 19 15.85 3.18 4.45
C ALA A 19 15.22 3.58 5.81
N PRO A 20 15.28 4.87 6.19
CA PRO A 20 14.58 5.37 7.36
C PRO A 20 13.06 5.24 7.16
N LYS A 21 12.33 5.13 8.28
CA LYS A 21 10.86 5.07 8.27
C LYS A 21 10.26 6.48 8.13
N ASP A 22 10.31 7.02 6.94
CA ASP A 22 9.80 8.35 6.62
C ASP A 22 9.08 8.41 5.25
N PRO A 23 8.36 9.49 4.96
CA PRO A 23 7.63 9.64 3.69
C PRO A 23 8.54 9.66 2.45
N SER A 24 9.79 10.13 2.56
CA SER A 24 10.71 10.21 1.41
C SER A 24 11.13 8.81 0.94
N SER A 25 11.31 7.89 1.88
CA SER A 25 11.60 6.49 1.58
C SER A 25 10.42 5.80 0.89
N LEU A 26 9.18 6.07 1.34
CA LEU A 26 7.98 5.57 0.67
C LEU A 26 7.81 6.16 -0.74
N LYS A 27 8.11 7.45 -0.92
CA LYS A 27 8.07 8.09 -2.24
C LYS A 27 9.06 7.44 -3.19
N THR A 28 10.30 7.25 -2.76
CA THR A 28 11.33 6.58 -3.57
C THR A 28 10.89 5.16 -3.96
N ALA A 29 10.35 4.39 -3.01
CA ALA A 29 9.83 3.06 -3.26
C ALA A 29 8.68 3.06 -4.29
N ALA A 30 7.74 4.00 -4.19
CA ALA A 30 6.64 4.16 -5.14
C ALA A 30 7.14 4.51 -6.54
N GLU A 31 8.14 5.39 -6.67
CA GLU A 31 8.72 5.73 -7.97
C GLU A 31 9.47 4.55 -8.60
N MET A 32 10.17 3.72 -7.81
CA MET A 32 10.78 2.48 -8.32
C MET A 32 9.74 1.55 -8.94
N VAL A 33 8.61 1.34 -8.24
CA VAL A 33 7.49 0.50 -8.71
C VAL A 33 6.83 1.10 -9.95
N ARG A 34 6.59 2.40 -9.95
CA ARG A 34 6.00 3.12 -11.08
C ARG A 34 6.83 2.97 -12.36
N ALA A 35 8.15 3.15 -12.25
CA ALA A 35 9.07 3.07 -13.38
C ALA A 35 9.14 1.67 -13.99
N GLU A 36 9.02 0.60 -13.17
CA GLU A 36 9.07 -0.79 -13.66
C GLU A 36 7.88 -1.16 -14.55
N ARG A 37 6.70 -0.62 -14.27
CA ARG A 37 5.44 -0.98 -14.93
C ARG A 37 4.83 0.14 -15.76
N ASP A 38 5.51 1.28 -15.87
CA ASP A 38 5.01 2.48 -16.56
C ASP A 38 3.60 2.90 -16.08
N TYR A 39 3.36 2.78 -14.76
CA TYR A 39 2.09 3.22 -14.19
C TYR A 39 1.98 4.75 -14.24
N ARG A 40 0.76 5.25 -14.50
CA ARG A 40 0.53 6.69 -14.52
C ARG A 40 0.79 7.33 -13.15
N TRP A 41 0.22 6.74 -12.12
CA TRP A 41 0.33 7.24 -10.74
C TRP A 41 0.19 6.11 -9.73
N ILE A 42 0.94 6.23 -8.63
CA ILE A 42 0.85 5.35 -7.46
C ILE A 42 0.75 6.23 -6.23
N GLY A 43 -0.28 5.99 -5.41
CA GLY A 43 -0.41 6.51 -4.06
C GLY A 43 -0.22 5.43 -3.01
N ILE A 44 0.46 5.78 -1.93
CA ILE A 44 0.53 4.97 -0.72
C ILE A 44 -0.21 5.72 0.36
N TYR A 45 -1.36 5.20 0.75
CA TYR A 45 -2.15 5.74 1.86
C TYR A 45 -1.93 4.88 3.10
N LYS A 46 -1.73 5.52 4.25
CA LYS A 46 -1.73 4.89 5.57
C LYS A 46 -3.04 5.16 6.29
N ILE A 47 -3.43 4.28 7.19
CA ILE A 47 -4.60 4.47 8.05
C ILE A 47 -4.17 5.17 9.33
N GLU A 48 -4.73 6.35 9.59
CA GLU A 48 -4.52 7.13 10.81
C GLU A 48 -5.85 7.61 11.39
N ARG A 49 -6.17 7.17 12.61
CA ARG A 49 -7.37 7.62 13.36
C ARG A 49 -8.70 7.45 12.61
N GLY A 50 -8.79 6.41 11.76
CA GLY A 50 -10.00 6.14 10.98
C GLY A 50 -10.06 6.80 9.61
N ASP A 51 -8.99 7.50 9.19
CA ASP A 51 -8.85 8.07 7.87
C ASP A 51 -7.72 7.39 7.08
N PHE A 52 -7.86 7.35 5.76
CA PHE A 52 -6.73 7.24 4.85
C PHE A 52 -6.02 8.59 4.75
N VAL A 53 -4.70 8.56 4.87
CA VAL A 53 -3.82 9.74 4.74
C VAL A 53 -2.72 9.41 3.76
N ILE A 54 -2.53 10.24 2.75
CA ILE A 54 -1.44 10.06 1.78
C ILE A 54 -0.08 10.08 2.52
N ALA A 55 0.67 9.00 2.39
CA ALA A 55 2.02 8.89 2.93
C ALA A 55 3.07 9.18 1.84
N ALA A 56 2.77 8.79 0.61
CA ALA A 56 3.56 9.12 -0.58
C ALA A 56 2.69 9.04 -1.83
N GLY A 57 2.99 9.86 -2.82
CA GLY A 57 2.44 9.83 -4.16
C GLY A 57 3.53 10.05 -5.18
N THR A 58 3.38 9.49 -6.38
CA THR A 58 4.32 9.66 -7.49
C THR A 58 3.91 10.86 -8.35
N GLY A 59 4.87 11.41 -9.12
CA GLY A 59 4.64 12.59 -9.94
C GLY A 59 4.50 13.88 -9.13
N ASP A 60 4.12 14.95 -9.81
CA ASP A 60 4.08 16.30 -9.24
C ASP A 60 2.67 16.72 -8.78
N ASP A 61 1.64 16.09 -9.35
CA ASP A 61 0.26 16.44 -9.03
C ASP A 61 -0.24 15.69 -7.78
N PRO A 62 -0.71 16.42 -6.75
CA PRO A 62 -1.32 15.80 -5.59
C PRO A 62 -2.70 15.22 -5.93
N PRO A 63 -3.12 14.13 -5.27
CA PRO A 63 -4.48 13.61 -5.44
C PRO A 63 -5.50 14.60 -4.86
N ALA A 64 -6.72 14.60 -5.42
CA ALA A 64 -7.81 15.48 -4.96
C ALA A 64 -8.16 15.27 -3.48
N TYR A 65 -7.97 14.05 -2.98
CA TYR A 65 -8.24 13.68 -1.59
C TYR A 65 -6.98 13.12 -0.92
N PRO A 66 -6.08 13.97 -0.38
CA PRO A 66 -4.89 13.52 0.37
C PRO A 66 -5.25 12.93 1.75
N ARG A 67 -6.48 13.16 2.23
CA ARG A 67 -7.08 12.58 3.43
C ARG A 67 -8.57 12.38 3.21
N PHE A 68 -9.09 11.20 3.56
CA PHE A 68 -10.52 10.87 3.51
C PHE A 68 -10.86 9.73 4.48
N PRO A 69 -12.12 9.61 4.92
CA PRO A 69 -12.57 8.54 5.81
C PRO A 69 -12.27 7.14 5.29
N MET A 70 -11.80 6.26 6.16
CA MET A 70 -11.41 4.87 5.85
C MET A 70 -12.56 4.01 5.27
N CYS A 71 -13.81 4.44 5.43
CA CYS A 71 -14.99 3.74 4.90
C CYS A 71 -15.39 4.21 3.47
N GLN A 72 -14.65 5.14 2.87
CA GLN A 72 -14.99 5.72 1.57
C GLN A 72 -14.09 5.20 0.44
N GLY A 73 -14.65 5.27 -0.76
CA GLY A 73 -13.92 4.95 -1.99
C GLY A 73 -13.66 3.46 -2.19
N LEU A 74 -12.92 3.15 -3.24
CA LEU A 74 -12.43 1.80 -3.51
C LEU A 74 -11.44 1.36 -2.43
N CYS A 75 -10.64 2.30 -1.91
CA CYS A 75 -9.75 2.07 -0.77
C CYS A 75 -10.51 1.58 0.47
N GLY A 76 -11.69 2.13 0.74
CA GLY A 76 -12.56 1.69 1.85
C GLY A 76 -13.05 0.26 1.67
N ALA A 77 -13.48 -0.10 0.46
CA ALA A 77 -13.89 -1.46 0.14
C ALA A 77 -12.73 -2.47 0.35
N VAL A 78 -11.52 -2.10 -0.05
CA VAL A 78 -10.30 -2.92 0.16
C VAL A 78 -9.95 -3.04 1.65
N ALA A 79 -10.09 -1.97 2.43
CA ALA A 79 -9.84 -2.04 3.87
C ALA A 79 -10.81 -2.98 4.61
N GLU A 80 -12.05 -3.06 4.14
CA GLU A 80 -13.08 -3.94 4.69
C GLU A 80 -12.88 -5.40 4.27
N SER A 81 -12.71 -5.66 2.97
CA SER A 81 -12.56 -7.01 2.42
C SER A 81 -11.19 -7.63 2.72
N LYS A 82 -10.15 -6.81 2.84
CA LYS A 82 -8.72 -7.19 2.88
C LYS A 82 -8.23 -7.85 1.60
N GLU A 83 -8.93 -7.68 0.51
CA GLU A 83 -8.62 -8.23 -0.80
C GLU A 83 -8.32 -7.13 -1.81
N THR A 84 -7.45 -7.42 -2.75
CA THR A 84 -7.14 -6.51 -3.86
C THR A 84 -8.37 -6.32 -4.75
N LEU A 85 -8.66 -5.07 -5.10
CA LEU A 85 -9.76 -4.69 -5.98
C LEU A 85 -9.20 -4.09 -7.27
N MET A 86 -9.57 -4.69 -8.42
CA MET A 86 -9.32 -4.12 -9.75
C MET A 86 -10.63 -3.65 -10.36
N VAL A 87 -10.67 -2.40 -10.81
CA VAL A 87 -11.83 -1.79 -11.46
C VAL A 87 -11.44 -1.32 -12.85
N GLY A 88 -11.97 -2.00 -13.88
CA GLY A 88 -11.64 -1.73 -15.28
C GLY A 88 -12.26 -0.44 -15.83
N ASP A 89 -13.39 0.01 -15.27
CA ASP A 89 -14.02 1.29 -15.60
C ASP A 89 -14.60 1.90 -14.31
N VAL A 90 -13.83 2.80 -13.68
CA VAL A 90 -14.17 3.41 -12.39
C VAL A 90 -15.47 4.21 -12.42
N ARG A 91 -15.85 4.74 -13.59
CA ARG A 91 -17.09 5.53 -13.73
C ARG A 91 -18.36 4.70 -13.60
N LYS A 92 -18.24 3.37 -13.66
CA LYS A 92 -19.34 2.42 -13.44
C LYS A 92 -19.40 1.92 -11.99
N ASP A 93 -18.41 2.19 -11.18
CA ASP A 93 -18.41 1.79 -9.76
C ASP A 93 -18.90 2.96 -8.89
N PRO A 94 -20.06 2.83 -8.22
CA PRO A 94 -20.63 3.92 -7.42
C PRO A 94 -19.78 4.26 -6.17
N ARG A 95 -18.83 3.42 -5.81
CA ARG A 95 -17.92 3.65 -4.68
C ARG A 95 -16.76 4.55 -5.06
N TRP A 96 -16.49 4.73 -6.36
CA TRP A 96 -15.32 5.45 -6.82
C TRP A 96 -15.23 6.87 -6.23
N LEU A 97 -14.11 7.18 -5.61
CA LEU A 97 -13.74 8.50 -5.13
C LEU A 97 -12.51 8.98 -5.94
N PRO A 98 -12.67 9.92 -6.88
CA PRO A 98 -11.62 10.23 -7.85
C PRO A 98 -10.43 10.93 -7.19
N ALA A 99 -9.23 10.34 -7.22
CA ALA A 99 -8.00 11.07 -6.95
C ALA A 99 -7.67 12.01 -8.12
N PHE A 100 -7.94 11.56 -9.35
CA PHE A 100 -7.82 12.37 -10.57
C PHE A 100 -9.03 12.15 -11.49
N TRP A 101 -9.56 13.24 -12.05
CA TRP A 101 -10.74 13.17 -12.93
C TRP A 101 -10.47 12.50 -14.29
N THR A 102 -9.19 12.31 -14.66
CA THR A 102 -8.77 11.62 -15.88
C THR A 102 -8.67 10.11 -15.72
N THR A 103 -8.84 9.59 -14.50
CA THR A 103 -8.78 8.15 -14.23
C THR A 103 -9.92 7.39 -14.89
N HIS A 104 -9.60 6.26 -15.51
CA HIS A 104 -10.54 5.34 -16.13
C HIS A 104 -10.51 3.94 -15.52
N SER A 105 -9.36 3.47 -15.03
CA SER A 105 -9.27 2.24 -14.26
C SER A 105 -8.34 2.40 -13.06
N GLU A 106 -8.56 1.57 -12.05
CA GLU A 106 -7.87 1.66 -10.77
C GLU A 106 -7.66 0.25 -10.19
N ILE A 107 -6.50 0.04 -9.57
CA ILE A 107 -6.24 -1.13 -8.74
C ILE A 107 -5.81 -0.68 -7.36
N VAL A 108 -6.49 -1.20 -6.34
CA VAL A 108 -6.20 -0.92 -4.93
C VAL A 108 -5.79 -2.21 -4.23
N VAL A 109 -4.64 -2.18 -3.56
CA VAL A 109 -4.04 -3.33 -2.90
C VAL A 109 -3.88 -3.07 -1.40
N PRO A 110 -4.34 -3.94 -0.50
CA PRO A 110 -4.20 -3.74 0.93
C PRO A 110 -2.76 -3.91 1.39
N ILE A 111 -2.29 -3.03 2.25
CA ILE A 111 -1.05 -3.18 2.99
C ILE A 111 -1.41 -3.77 4.36
N ILE A 112 -1.04 -5.02 4.59
CA ILE A 112 -1.40 -5.77 5.80
C ILE A 112 -0.19 -5.90 6.72
N CYS A 113 -0.35 -5.53 7.99
CA CYS A 113 0.67 -5.76 8.99
C CYS A 113 0.66 -7.24 9.42
N GLU A 114 1.70 -7.99 9.07
CA GLU A 114 1.83 -9.43 9.36
C GLU A 114 1.71 -9.75 10.86
N ALA A 115 2.13 -8.84 11.73
CA ALA A 115 2.12 -9.07 13.18
C ALA A 115 0.71 -9.21 13.77
N ASN A 116 -0.34 -8.70 13.12
CA ASN A 116 -1.71 -8.69 13.64
C ASN A 116 -2.81 -8.87 12.59
N GLY A 117 -2.45 -9.05 11.30
CA GLY A 117 -3.40 -9.26 10.20
C GLY A 117 -4.31 -8.06 9.89
N ARG A 118 -3.94 -6.85 10.35
CA ARG A 118 -4.73 -5.64 10.11
C ARG A 118 -4.28 -4.93 8.85
N VAL A 119 -5.23 -4.40 8.09
CA VAL A 119 -4.94 -3.42 7.04
C VAL A 119 -4.46 -2.14 7.72
N ILE A 120 -3.27 -1.67 7.35
CA ILE A 120 -2.61 -0.47 7.88
C ILE A 120 -2.48 0.63 6.84
N GLY A 121 -2.82 0.33 5.60
CA GLY A 121 -2.81 1.24 4.46
C GLY A 121 -3.20 0.51 3.19
N VAL A 122 -3.11 1.22 2.08
CA VAL A 122 -3.33 0.68 0.73
C VAL A 122 -2.29 1.25 -0.24
N ILE A 123 -2.02 0.50 -1.30
CA ILE A 123 -1.42 0.99 -2.53
C ILE A 123 -2.56 1.23 -3.50
N ASP A 124 -2.64 2.44 -4.04
CA ASP A 124 -3.64 2.88 -4.99
C ASP A 124 -2.95 3.24 -6.30
N VAL A 125 -3.30 2.56 -7.39
CA VAL A 125 -2.69 2.75 -8.71
C VAL A 125 -3.76 3.12 -9.71
N GLU A 126 -3.58 4.26 -10.38
CA GLU A 126 -4.54 4.79 -11.32
C GLU A 126 -4.03 4.81 -12.75
N SER A 127 -4.95 4.62 -13.70
CA SER A 127 -4.69 4.69 -15.14
C SER A 127 -5.75 5.50 -15.88
N GLU A 128 -5.32 6.24 -16.90
CA GLU A 128 -6.20 6.94 -17.85
C GLU A 128 -6.75 6.01 -18.94
N LYS A 129 -6.35 4.74 -18.93
CA LYS A 129 -6.87 3.71 -19.82
C LYS A 129 -7.87 2.83 -19.09
N ARG A 130 -8.93 2.39 -19.78
CA ARG A 130 -9.80 1.34 -19.25
C ARG A 130 -9.10 0.00 -19.28
N ASP A 131 -9.48 -0.88 -18.36
CA ASP A 131 -8.98 -2.26 -18.29
C ASP A 131 -7.44 -2.32 -18.34
N ALA A 132 -6.76 -1.34 -17.68
CA ALA A 132 -5.31 -1.22 -17.76
C ALA A 132 -4.54 -2.25 -16.94
N PHE A 133 -5.18 -2.84 -15.92
CA PHE A 133 -4.54 -3.74 -14.97
C PHE A 133 -4.88 -5.19 -15.25
N THR A 134 -3.91 -6.08 -15.05
CA THR A 134 -3.97 -7.51 -15.25
C THR A 134 -3.75 -8.29 -13.94
N GLU A 135 -3.96 -9.60 -13.94
CA GLU A 135 -3.61 -10.44 -12.79
C GLU A 135 -2.10 -10.42 -12.48
N ASP A 136 -1.23 -10.22 -13.50
CA ASP A 136 0.21 -10.05 -13.29
C ASP A 136 0.53 -8.73 -12.54
N ASP A 137 -0.25 -7.66 -12.76
CA ASP A 137 -0.15 -6.43 -11.99
C ASP A 137 -0.65 -6.62 -10.55
N ARG A 138 -1.73 -7.36 -10.37
CA ARG A 138 -2.23 -7.73 -9.04
C ARG A 138 -1.14 -8.46 -8.25
N ASP A 139 -0.64 -9.57 -8.78
CA ASP A 139 0.38 -10.40 -8.12
C ASP A 139 1.62 -9.58 -7.77
N PHE A 140 2.08 -8.75 -8.70
CA PHE A 140 3.22 -7.87 -8.52
C PHE A 140 2.98 -6.85 -7.39
N LEU A 141 1.87 -6.14 -7.41
CA LEU A 141 1.54 -5.11 -6.43
C LEU A 141 1.26 -5.69 -5.03
N GLU A 142 0.71 -6.89 -4.93
CA GLU A 142 0.55 -7.60 -3.65
C GLU A 142 1.91 -7.93 -3.00
N HIS A 143 2.91 -8.34 -3.80
CA HIS A 143 4.27 -8.50 -3.30
C HIS A 143 4.89 -7.17 -2.86
N VAL A 144 4.68 -6.09 -3.64
CA VAL A 144 5.10 -4.72 -3.27
C VAL A 144 4.47 -4.31 -1.94
N ALA A 145 3.16 -4.54 -1.75
CA ALA A 145 2.45 -4.22 -0.51
C ALA A 145 3.05 -4.95 0.70
N GLY A 146 3.41 -6.22 0.55
CA GLY A 146 4.11 -6.99 1.58
C GLY A 146 5.46 -6.38 1.97
N VAL A 147 6.23 -5.91 0.98
CA VAL A 147 7.51 -5.21 1.25
C VAL A 147 7.27 -3.89 1.96
N MET A 148 6.30 -3.08 1.49
CA MET A 148 5.99 -1.75 2.07
C MET A 148 5.39 -1.84 3.48
N ALA A 149 4.74 -2.94 3.84
CA ALA A 149 4.21 -3.17 5.18
C ALA A 149 5.28 -3.00 6.27
N ARG A 150 6.54 -3.29 5.98
CA ARG A 150 7.68 -3.15 6.92
C ARG A 150 7.94 -1.68 7.30
N GLN A 151 7.66 -0.74 6.40
CA GLN A 151 7.78 0.69 6.68
C GLN A 151 6.60 1.22 7.51
N LEU A 152 5.40 0.73 7.25
CA LEU A 152 4.17 1.26 7.83
C LEU A 152 3.75 0.55 9.11
N CYS A 153 4.11 -0.74 9.28
CA CYS A 153 3.74 -1.49 10.47
C CYS A 153 4.53 -1.02 11.70
N THR A 154 3.82 -0.48 12.69
CA THR A 154 4.36 -0.01 13.98
C THR A 154 4.11 -0.98 15.13
N ALA A 155 3.69 -2.22 14.84
CA ALA A 155 3.44 -3.21 15.88
C ALA A 155 4.71 -3.41 16.72
N LYS A 156 4.63 -3.04 18.01
CA LYS A 156 5.69 -3.30 18.98
C LYS A 156 5.87 -4.83 19.04
N LYS A 157 7.10 -5.32 18.87
CA LYS A 157 7.43 -6.70 19.29
C LYS A 157 7.01 -6.81 20.75
N ASN A 158 6.02 -7.64 21.06
CA ASN A 158 5.63 -7.92 22.43
C ASN A 158 6.89 -8.36 23.18
N GLY A 159 7.29 -7.53 24.15
CA GLY A 159 8.47 -7.77 24.95
C GLY A 159 8.37 -9.14 25.61
N ALA A 160 9.47 -9.87 25.58
CA ALA A 160 9.62 -11.16 26.23
C ALA A 160 9.05 -11.10 27.66
N VAL A 161 8.09 -11.98 27.94
CA VAL A 161 7.57 -12.21 29.29
C VAL A 161 8.77 -12.51 30.20
N LYS A 162 9.13 -11.56 31.06
CA LYS A 162 10.09 -11.81 32.15
C LYS A 162 9.45 -12.85 33.07
N LYS A 163 9.90 -14.11 32.96
CA LYS A 163 9.63 -15.12 34.00
C LYS A 163 10.17 -14.59 35.33
N LYS A 164 9.28 -14.20 36.24
CA LYS A 164 9.62 -13.98 37.62
C LYS A 164 10.15 -15.33 38.19
N LYS A 165 11.43 -15.39 38.50
CA LYS A 165 11.98 -16.45 39.33
C LYS A 165 11.41 -16.25 40.73
N ASN A 166 10.54 -17.16 41.17
CA ASN A 166 10.18 -17.29 42.56
C ASN A 166 11.43 -17.75 43.33
N ALA A 167 11.87 -16.94 44.27
CA ALA A 167 12.87 -17.34 45.26
C ALA A 167 12.17 -18.24 46.31
N PRO A 168 12.83 -19.30 46.79
CA PRO A 168 12.29 -20.12 47.87
C PRO A 168 12.37 -19.37 49.19
N ALA A 169 11.29 -19.43 49.96
CA ALA A 169 11.24 -18.98 51.36
C ALA A 169 12.03 -19.96 52.25
N HIS A 170 12.86 -19.41 53.10
CA HIS A 170 13.37 -20.08 54.28
C HIS A 170 12.53 -19.71 55.51
#